data_040ad7dc23709ff21252dacefbe63b66
#
_entry.id   040ad7dc23709ff21252dacefbe63b66
#
_cell.length_a   1.000
_cell.length_b   1.000
_cell.length_c   1.000
_cell.angle_alpha   90.00
_cell.angle_beta   90.00
_cell.angle_gamma   90.00
#
_symmetry.space_group_name_H-M   'P 1'
#
loop_
_entity.id
_entity.type
_entity.pdbx_description
1 polymer ?
#
loop_
_entity_poly.entity_id
_entity_poly.type
_entity_poly.pdbx_seq_one_letter_code
_entity_poly.pdbx_strand_id
1 'polypeptide(L)'
;HSFSVTRQLLSRLHVLRFRSLTREELILMARRGAQALGHEWPDEVFDLLASMSAGDGRALLNLVEHVASLPKDKLDIESLRQALPEVIIRGDRDGDSHYELASALIKSIRGSDVDAALYYLACLLESGEDPRFVCRRLVLSASEDIGLGDPQALPLAVACQQAVEFVGMPEGCIPRAETVVYLALAPRNNASYAAYLNAQKA
;
A
#
# COMPACT_ATOMS: atom_id res chain seq x y z
N HIS A 1 1.78 11.88 8.77
CA HIS A 1 0.60 12.74 8.56
C HIS A 1 0.43 13.71 9.73
N SER A 2 0.44 15.04 9.47
CA SER A 2 0.25 16.08 10.51
C SER A 2 -1.13 16.01 11.20
N PHE A 3 -2.06 15.22 10.68
CA PHE A 3 -3.41 15.05 11.23
C PHE A 3 -3.49 14.10 12.43
N SER A 4 -2.46 13.30 12.70
CA SER A 4 -2.41 12.40 13.86
C SER A 4 -1.78 13.06 15.11
N VAL A 5 -1.20 14.25 14.97
CA VAL A 5 -0.56 14.98 16.08
C VAL A 5 -1.55 15.94 16.72
N THR A 6 -1.70 15.85 18.06
CA THR A 6 -2.64 16.71 18.78
C THR A 6 -2.28 18.19 18.63
N ARG A 7 -3.30 19.08 18.61
CA ARG A 7 -3.09 20.54 18.50
C ARG A 7 -2.17 21.09 19.59
N GLN A 8 -2.18 20.49 20.78
CA GLN A 8 -1.33 20.88 21.90
C GLN A 8 0.17 20.63 21.65
N LEU A 9 0.50 19.55 20.90
CA LEU A 9 1.87 19.27 20.46
C LEU A 9 2.30 20.19 19.32
N LEU A 10 1.42 20.43 18.35
CA LEU A 10 1.71 21.32 17.21
C LEU A 10 2.05 22.75 17.62
N SER A 11 1.47 23.24 18.72
CA SER A 11 1.78 24.59 19.24
C SER A 11 3.16 24.71 19.90
N ARG A 12 3.83 23.58 20.19
CA ARG A 12 5.12 23.50 20.89
C ARG A 12 6.26 22.95 20.05
N LEU A 13 5.96 22.48 18.82
CA LEU A 13 6.91 21.85 17.92
C LEU A 13 7.04 22.66 16.63
N HIS A 14 8.25 22.71 16.09
CA HIS A 14 8.45 23.17 14.72
C HIS A 14 8.09 22.06 13.75
N VAL A 15 7.10 22.32 12.89
CA VAL A 15 6.69 21.39 11.83
C VAL A 15 7.62 21.56 10.64
N LEU A 16 8.48 20.58 10.42
CA LEU A 16 9.30 20.51 9.21
C LEU A 16 8.55 19.65 8.18
N ARG A 17 8.35 20.19 6.99
CA ARG A 17 7.75 19.46 5.87
C ARG A 17 8.85 18.99 4.93
N PHE A 18 9.01 17.69 4.83
CA PHE A 18 9.85 17.07 3.81
C PHE A 18 9.03 16.86 2.53
N ARG A 19 9.62 17.14 1.40
CA ARG A 19 9.08 16.78 0.09
C ARG A 19 9.69 15.46 -0.39
N SER A 20 9.00 14.77 -1.26
CA SER A 20 9.59 13.66 -2.01
C SER A 20 10.82 14.12 -2.78
N LEU A 21 11.80 13.24 -2.93
CA LEU A 21 13.02 13.51 -3.69
C LEU A 21 12.69 13.59 -5.19
N THR A 22 13.40 14.47 -5.90
CA THR A 22 13.30 14.50 -7.35
C THR A 22 14.05 13.31 -7.96
N ARG A 23 13.81 13.03 -9.25
CA ARG A 23 14.50 11.94 -9.96
C ARG A 23 16.00 12.12 -9.94
N GLU A 24 16.48 13.34 -10.15
CA GLU A 24 17.91 13.68 -10.14
C GLU A 24 18.54 13.46 -8.76
N GLU A 25 17.83 13.84 -7.69
CA GLU A 25 18.26 13.62 -6.31
C GLU A 25 18.31 12.12 -5.98
N LEU A 26 17.35 11.33 -6.45
CA LEU A 26 17.33 9.88 -6.29
C LEU A 26 18.48 9.21 -7.03
N ILE A 27 18.75 9.58 -8.30
CA ILE A 27 19.87 9.06 -9.07
C ILE A 27 21.19 9.36 -8.37
N LEU A 28 21.37 10.59 -7.90
CA LEU A 28 22.60 10.97 -7.16
C LEU A 28 22.76 10.14 -5.88
N MET A 29 21.68 9.91 -5.15
CA MET A 29 21.68 9.11 -3.93
C MET A 29 21.97 7.63 -4.23
N ALA A 30 21.36 7.04 -5.29
CA ALA A 30 21.61 5.68 -5.71
C ALA A 30 23.08 5.46 -6.10
N ARG A 31 23.69 6.40 -6.86
CA ARG A 31 25.12 6.34 -7.20
C ARG A 31 26.03 6.35 -5.97
N ARG A 32 25.75 7.22 -5.00
CA ARG A 32 26.52 7.27 -3.75
C ARG A 32 26.35 5.98 -2.94
N GLY A 33 25.14 5.41 -2.89
CA GLY A 33 24.87 4.13 -2.25
C GLY A 33 25.62 2.97 -2.91
N ALA A 34 25.57 2.86 -4.23
CA ALA A 34 26.30 1.85 -4.98
C ALA A 34 27.81 1.96 -4.79
N GLN A 35 28.34 3.18 -4.87
CA GLN A 35 29.78 3.45 -4.66
C GLN A 35 30.23 3.09 -3.23
N ALA A 36 29.41 3.37 -2.21
CA ALA A 36 29.71 2.99 -0.82
C ALA A 36 29.76 1.46 -0.64
N LEU A 37 29.02 0.71 -1.46
CA LEU A 37 29.02 -0.76 -1.50
C LEU A 37 30.08 -1.34 -2.47
N GLY A 38 30.90 -0.49 -3.12
CA GLY A 38 31.94 -0.92 -4.04
C GLY A 38 31.46 -1.35 -5.42
N HIS A 39 30.28 -0.86 -5.84
CA HIS A 39 29.69 -1.18 -7.13
C HIS A 39 29.66 0.03 -8.07
N GLU A 40 29.88 -0.22 -9.35
CA GLU A 40 29.65 0.70 -10.45
C GLU A 40 28.67 0.05 -11.43
N TRP A 41 27.56 0.75 -11.69
CA TRP A 41 26.51 0.29 -12.58
C TRP A 41 26.29 1.27 -13.74
N PRO A 42 25.74 0.82 -14.88
CA PRO A 42 25.30 1.70 -15.95
C PRO A 42 24.24 2.70 -15.47
N ASP A 43 24.15 3.85 -16.14
CA ASP A 43 23.19 4.90 -15.84
C ASP A 43 21.73 4.43 -15.86
N GLU A 44 21.42 3.52 -16.77
CA GLU A 44 20.09 2.90 -16.93
C GLU A 44 19.63 2.15 -15.67
N VAL A 45 20.54 1.56 -14.90
CA VAL A 45 20.22 0.91 -13.61
C VAL A 45 19.79 1.94 -12.59
N PHE A 46 20.52 3.06 -12.48
CA PHE A 46 20.15 4.13 -11.55
C PHE A 46 18.82 4.79 -11.92
N ASP A 47 18.55 4.96 -13.22
CA ASP A 47 17.27 5.45 -13.73
C ASP A 47 16.11 4.51 -13.37
N LEU A 48 16.32 3.20 -13.51
CA LEU A 48 15.34 2.19 -13.13
C LEU A 48 15.04 2.26 -11.62
N LEU A 49 16.08 2.23 -10.77
CA LEU A 49 15.92 2.29 -9.31
C LEU A 49 15.21 3.58 -8.86
N ALA A 50 15.57 4.72 -9.44
CA ALA A 50 14.91 5.99 -9.16
C ALA A 50 13.42 5.98 -9.53
N SER A 51 13.06 5.37 -10.68
CA SER A 51 11.67 5.25 -11.10
C SER A 51 10.84 4.36 -10.17
N MET A 52 11.46 3.32 -9.60
CA MET A 52 10.81 2.35 -8.72
C MET A 52 10.68 2.84 -7.27
N SER A 53 11.47 3.82 -6.84
CA SER A 53 11.47 4.34 -5.47
C SER A 53 10.39 5.38 -5.19
N ALA A 54 9.60 5.80 -6.18
CA ALA A 54 8.47 6.73 -6.06
C ALA A 54 8.76 8.01 -5.26
N GLY A 55 10.00 8.52 -5.26
CA GLY A 55 10.40 9.72 -4.51
C GLY A 55 10.89 9.44 -3.09
N ASP A 56 10.94 8.18 -2.66
CA ASP A 56 11.39 7.76 -1.33
C ASP A 56 12.86 7.32 -1.35
N GLY A 57 13.70 8.04 -0.56
CA GLY A 57 15.13 7.75 -0.47
C GLY A 57 15.46 6.45 0.27
N ARG A 58 14.64 6.03 1.24
CA ARG A 58 14.85 4.78 1.97
C ARG A 58 14.54 3.58 1.06
N ALA A 59 13.38 3.62 0.38
CA ALA A 59 13.03 2.61 -0.62
C ALA A 59 14.12 2.49 -1.68
N LEU A 60 14.66 3.61 -2.17
CA LEU A 60 15.77 3.63 -3.10
C LEU A 60 17.02 2.91 -2.56
N LEU A 61 17.45 3.21 -1.33
CA LEU A 61 18.65 2.60 -0.75
C LEU A 61 18.47 1.10 -0.52
N ASN A 62 17.29 0.66 -0.12
CA ASN A 62 16.96 -0.76 -0.02
C ASN A 62 17.08 -1.46 -1.40
N LEU A 63 16.60 -0.82 -2.48
CA LEU A 63 16.77 -1.33 -3.83
C LEU A 63 18.25 -1.39 -4.24
N VAL A 64 19.05 -0.37 -3.89
CA VAL A 64 20.51 -0.35 -4.14
C VAL A 64 21.20 -1.50 -3.42
N GLU A 65 20.92 -1.74 -2.14
CA GLU A 65 21.48 -2.85 -1.37
C GLU A 65 21.09 -4.20 -1.96
N HIS A 66 19.83 -4.33 -2.37
CA HIS A 66 19.37 -5.57 -2.99
C HIS A 66 20.08 -5.84 -4.30
N VAL A 67 20.15 -4.87 -5.21
CA VAL A 67 20.87 -5.02 -6.49
C VAL A 67 22.35 -5.32 -6.26
N ALA A 68 22.98 -4.72 -5.25
CA ALA A 68 24.36 -5.02 -4.86
C ALA A 68 24.55 -6.46 -4.38
N SER A 69 23.53 -7.10 -3.85
CA SER A 69 23.56 -8.49 -3.41
C SER A 69 23.35 -9.52 -4.54
N LEU A 70 22.90 -9.06 -5.73
CA LEU A 70 22.66 -9.95 -6.87
C LEU A 70 23.98 -10.38 -7.54
N PRO A 71 24.01 -11.59 -8.12
CA PRO A 71 25.13 -12.01 -8.96
C PRO A 71 25.34 -11.08 -10.17
N LYS A 72 26.59 -10.85 -10.54
CA LYS A 72 26.94 -9.89 -11.62
C LYS A 72 26.32 -10.21 -12.99
N ASP A 73 26.01 -11.47 -13.26
CA ASP A 73 25.35 -11.97 -14.46
C ASP A 73 23.86 -11.64 -14.54
N LYS A 74 23.26 -11.12 -13.45
CA LYS A 74 21.86 -10.69 -13.35
C LYS A 74 21.66 -9.18 -13.26
N LEU A 75 22.68 -8.41 -13.58
CA LEU A 75 22.63 -6.94 -13.53
C LEU A 75 22.19 -6.31 -14.86
N ASP A 76 21.71 -7.09 -15.82
CA ASP A 76 21.06 -6.54 -17.00
C ASP A 76 19.65 -6.00 -16.67
N ILE A 77 19.22 -4.99 -17.42
CA ILE A 77 17.97 -4.25 -17.16
C ILE A 77 16.74 -5.15 -17.17
N GLU A 78 16.70 -6.15 -18.06
CA GLU A 78 15.54 -7.05 -18.20
C GLU A 78 15.43 -7.99 -16.98
N SER A 79 16.55 -8.57 -16.55
CA SER A 79 16.62 -9.41 -15.35
C SER A 79 16.28 -8.59 -14.09
N LEU A 80 16.75 -7.34 -13.99
CA LEU A 80 16.42 -6.45 -12.89
C LEU A 80 14.93 -6.08 -12.86
N ARG A 81 14.31 -5.80 -14.00
CA ARG A 81 12.87 -5.52 -14.09
C ARG A 81 12.01 -6.70 -13.65
N GLN A 82 12.47 -7.93 -13.87
CA GLN A 82 11.77 -9.14 -13.43
C GLN A 82 11.99 -9.42 -11.93
N ALA A 83 13.18 -9.13 -11.41
CA ALA A 83 13.55 -9.41 -10.02
C ALA A 83 13.05 -8.33 -9.03
N LEU A 84 13.08 -7.06 -9.43
CA LEU A 84 12.81 -5.92 -8.54
C LEU A 84 11.34 -5.77 -8.08
N PRO A 85 10.28 -6.09 -8.84
CA PRO A 85 8.90 -6.03 -8.35
C PRO A 85 8.66 -6.89 -7.11
N GLU A 86 9.29 -8.06 -7.04
CA GLU A 86 9.21 -8.91 -5.84
C GLU A 86 9.88 -8.28 -4.61
N VAL A 87 10.90 -7.47 -4.83
CA VAL A 87 11.64 -6.78 -3.75
C VAL A 87 10.84 -5.62 -3.17
N ILE A 88 10.13 -4.85 -4.01
CA ILE A 88 9.26 -3.76 -3.56
C ILE A 88 8.17 -4.31 -2.65
N ILE A 89 7.59 -5.46 -3.00
CA ILE A 89 6.56 -6.13 -2.19
C ILE A 89 7.14 -6.64 -0.86
N ARG A 90 8.41 -7.09 -0.83
CA ARG A 90 9.03 -7.68 0.37
C ARG A 90 9.82 -6.70 1.24
N GLY A 91 10.31 -5.60 0.68
CA GLY A 91 11.29 -4.70 1.34
C GLY A 91 10.67 -3.59 2.19
N ASP A 92 9.42 -3.25 1.99
CA ASP A 92 8.79 -2.12 2.67
C ASP A 92 7.93 -2.58 3.86
N ARG A 93 8.61 -2.95 4.95
CA ARG A 93 7.95 -3.23 6.24
C ARG A 93 7.61 -1.98 7.05
N ASP A 94 7.95 -0.79 6.55
CA ASP A 94 7.68 0.48 7.20
C ASP A 94 6.41 1.14 6.60
N GLY A 95 5.27 0.83 7.16
CA GLY A 95 4.01 1.57 7.29
C GLY A 95 3.41 2.32 6.09
N ASP A 96 4.18 3.00 5.27
CA ASP A 96 3.63 3.88 4.24
C ASP A 96 3.17 3.10 2.99
N SER A 97 3.89 2.08 2.54
CA SER A 97 3.47 1.28 1.37
C SER A 97 2.26 0.41 1.67
N HIS A 98 2.14 -0.11 2.89
CA HIS A 98 0.95 -0.86 3.33
C HIS A 98 -0.31 0.02 3.30
N TYR A 99 -0.19 1.30 3.71
CA TYR A 99 -1.29 2.27 3.60
C TYR A 99 -1.61 2.62 2.14
N GLU A 100 -0.61 2.69 1.26
CA GLU A 100 -0.81 2.93 -0.17
C GLU A 100 -1.49 1.75 -0.85
N LEU A 101 -1.06 0.51 -0.58
CA LEU A 101 -1.70 -0.71 -1.09
C LEU A 101 -3.14 -0.83 -0.56
N ALA A 102 -3.38 -0.57 0.72
CA ALA A 102 -4.71 -0.57 1.29
C ALA A 102 -5.59 0.53 0.68
N SER A 103 -5.03 1.71 0.41
CA SER A 103 -5.72 2.80 -0.27
C SER A 103 -6.05 2.43 -1.72
N ALA A 104 -5.14 1.76 -2.43
CA ALA A 104 -5.35 1.26 -3.79
C ALA A 104 -6.45 0.19 -3.81
N LEU A 105 -6.44 -0.77 -2.87
CA LEU A 105 -7.51 -1.76 -2.70
C LEU A 105 -8.88 -1.08 -2.56
N ILE A 106 -9.02 -0.12 -1.65
CA ILE A 106 -10.30 0.56 -1.40
C ILE A 106 -10.71 1.42 -2.61
N LYS A 107 -9.76 2.08 -3.29
CA LYS A 107 -10.04 2.84 -4.52
C LYS A 107 -10.51 1.93 -5.66
N SER A 108 -9.93 0.75 -5.80
CA SER A 108 -10.35 -0.26 -6.81
C SER A 108 -11.74 -0.79 -6.50
N ILE A 109 -12.05 -1.08 -5.22
CA ILE A 109 -13.41 -1.42 -4.78
C ILE A 109 -14.36 -0.28 -5.14
N ARG A 110 -14.04 0.97 -4.82
CA ARG A 110 -14.86 2.16 -5.18
C ARG A 110 -15.02 2.34 -6.68
N GLY A 111 -14.01 1.99 -7.47
CA GLY A 111 -14.04 2.01 -8.93
C GLY A 111 -14.79 0.86 -9.57
N SER A 112 -15.29 -0.11 -8.79
CA SER A 112 -15.89 -1.36 -9.29
C SER A 112 -14.92 -2.17 -10.17
N ASP A 113 -13.61 -2.01 -9.95
CA ASP A 113 -12.56 -2.76 -10.63
C ASP A 113 -12.20 -3.98 -9.78
N VAL A 114 -12.85 -5.11 -10.07
CA VAL A 114 -12.70 -6.37 -9.32
C VAL A 114 -11.29 -6.92 -9.47
N ASP A 115 -10.74 -6.88 -10.67
CA ASP A 115 -9.41 -7.46 -10.96
C ASP A 115 -8.31 -6.68 -10.23
N ALA A 116 -8.33 -5.34 -10.30
CA ALA A 116 -7.42 -4.50 -9.55
C ALA A 116 -7.59 -4.67 -8.03
N ALA A 117 -8.83 -4.79 -7.53
CA ALA A 117 -9.08 -4.99 -6.11
C ALA A 117 -8.50 -6.32 -5.60
N LEU A 118 -8.67 -7.41 -6.35
CA LEU A 118 -8.08 -8.71 -6.01
C LEU A 118 -6.55 -8.69 -6.11
N TYR A 119 -5.99 -7.99 -7.09
CA TYR A 119 -4.55 -7.79 -7.20
C TYR A 119 -3.97 -7.09 -5.96
N TYR A 120 -4.55 -5.96 -5.54
CA TYR A 120 -4.06 -5.23 -4.36
C TYR A 120 -4.32 -6.00 -3.06
N LEU A 121 -5.39 -6.80 -2.98
CA LEU A 121 -5.58 -7.73 -1.86
C LEU A 121 -4.43 -8.73 -1.80
N ALA A 122 -4.08 -9.38 -2.91
CA ALA A 122 -2.97 -10.33 -2.97
C ALA A 122 -1.64 -9.67 -2.57
N CYS A 123 -1.34 -8.48 -3.08
CA CYS A 123 -0.15 -7.72 -2.70
C CYS A 123 -0.08 -7.46 -1.20
N LEU A 124 -1.20 -7.06 -0.56
CA LEU A 124 -1.27 -6.85 0.90
C LEU A 124 -1.00 -8.13 1.67
N LEU A 125 -1.54 -9.26 1.24
CA LEU A 125 -1.35 -10.54 1.92
C LEU A 125 0.08 -11.05 1.77
N GLU A 126 0.66 -10.94 0.57
CA GLU A 126 2.05 -11.35 0.29
C GLU A 126 3.08 -10.44 0.98
N SER A 127 2.77 -9.15 1.18
CA SER A 127 3.63 -8.24 1.93
C SER A 127 3.65 -8.53 3.44
N GLY A 128 2.82 -9.46 3.92
CA GLY A 128 2.74 -9.85 5.32
C GLY A 128 1.94 -8.88 6.20
N GLU A 129 1.03 -8.11 5.59
CA GLU A 129 0.13 -7.23 6.33
C GLU A 129 -0.74 -8.02 7.31
N ASP A 130 -1.01 -7.41 8.48
CA ASP A 130 -1.90 -7.99 9.48
C ASP A 130 -3.27 -8.30 8.85
N PRO A 131 -3.69 -9.57 8.83
CA PRO A 131 -4.99 -9.96 8.31
C PRO A 131 -6.16 -9.15 8.87
N ARG A 132 -6.06 -8.71 10.13
CA ARG A 132 -7.08 -7.89 10.80
C ARG A 132 -7.13 -6.46 10.25
N PHE A 133 -5.97 -5.92 9.83
CA PHE A 133 -5.92 -4.60 9.21
C PHE A 133 -6.73 -4.57 7.91
N VAL A 134 -6.53 -5.57 7.04
CA VAL A 134 -7.29 -5.69 5.79
C VAL A 134 -8.79 -5.82 6.07
N CYS A 135 -9.18 -6.71 7.00
CA CYS A 135 -10.59 -6.88 7.37
C CYS A 135 -11.22 -5.57 7.90
N ARG A 136 -10.49 -4.81 8.74
CA ARG A 136 -10.98 -3.49 9.21
C ARG A 136 -11.23 -2.53 8.05
N ARG A 137 -10.37 -2.53 7.03
CA ARG A 137 -10.57 -1.67 5.84
C ARG A 137 -11.80 -2.09 5.04
N LEU A 138 -12.06 -3.38 4.91
CA LEU A 138 -13.26 -3.90 4.23
C LEU A 138 -14.55 -3.55 4.99
N VAL A 139 -14.57 -3.68 6.32
CA VAL A 139 -15.70 -3.29 7.17
C VAL A 139 -16.01 -1.79 7.04
N LEU A 140 -14.97 -0.94 7.04
CA LEU A 140 -15.13 0.51 6.84
C LEU A 140 -15.70 0.82 5.45
N SER A 141 -15.16 0.21 4.38
CA SER A 141 -15.65 0.39 3.02
C SER A 141 -17.10 -0.09 2.85
N ALA A 142 -17.47 -1.21 3.47
CA ALA A 142 -18.85 -1.71 3.48
C ALA A 142 -19.82 -0.70 4.09
N SER A 143 -19.43 0.01 5.16
CA SER A 143 -20.28 1.01 5.83
C SER A 143 -20.26 2.37 5.16
N GLU A 144 -19.09 2.84 4.73
CA GLU A 144 -18.88 4.19 4.20
C GLU A 144 -19.30 4.31 2.74
N ASP A 145 -18.89 3.34 1.90
CA ASP A 145 -19.04 3.43 0.46
C ASP A 145 -20.35 2.78 -0.04
N ILE A 146 -20.72 1.65 0.55
CA ILE A 146 -21.90 0.88 0.15
C ILE A 146 -23.08 1.25 1.04
N GLY A 147 -22.92 1.18 2.35
CA GLY A 147 -23.92 1.62 3.33
C GLY A 147 -25.31 1.05 3.05
N LEU A 148 -26.30 1.95 2.96
CA LEU A 148 -27.69 1.57 2.68
C LEU A 148 -27.96 1.22 1.20
N GLY A 149 -26.97 1.32 0.31
CA GLY A 149 -27.08 0.81 -1.05
C GLY A 149 -27.25 -0.71 -1.09
N ASP A 150 -26.53 -1.38 -0.19
CA ASP A 150 -26.69 -2.82 0.06
C ASP A 150 -26.46 -3.14 1.55
N PRO A 151 -27.52 -3.29 2.34
CA PRO A 151 -27.41 -3.56 3.77
C PRO A 151 -26.71 -4.87 4.14
N GLN A 152 -26.50 -5.80 3.19
CA GLN A 152 -25.78 -7.05 3.43
C GLN A 152 -24.25 -6.86 3.41
N ALA A 153 -23.75 -5.77 2.87
CA ALA A 153 -22.31 -5.52 2.75
C ALA A 153 -21.61 -5.52 4.10
N LEU A 154 -22.17 -4.81 5.10
CA LEU A 154 -21.57 -4.74 6.43
C LEU A 154 -21.60 -6.09 7.18
N PRO A 155 -22.73 -6.83 7.28
CA PRO A 155 -22.76 -8.17 7.83
C PRO A 155 -21.75 -9.12 7.16
N LEU A 156 -21.63 -9.08 5.83
CA LEU A 156 -20.68 -9.92 5.10
C LEU A 156 -19.23 -9.58 5.47
N ALA A 157 -18.87 -8.30 5.53
CA ALA A 157 -17.52 -7.87 5.90
C ALA A 157 -17.17 -8.26 7.36
N VAL A 158 -18.13 -8.21 8.28
CA VAL A 158 -17.97 -8.67 9.66
C VAL A 158 -17.84 -10.19 9.72
N ALA A 159 -18.66 -10.93 8.98
CA ALA A 159 -18.56 -12.38 8.86
C ALA A 159 -17.20 -12.81 8.28
N CYS A 160 -16.69 -12.08 7.28
CA CYS A 160 -15.33 -12.27 6.75
C CYS A 160 -14.26 -12.14 7.84
N GLN A 161 -14.32 -11.11 8.66
CA GLN A 161 -13.36 -10.91 9.75
C GLN A 161 -13.40 -12.08 10.74
N GLN A 162 -14.58 -12.55 11.13
CA GLN A 162 -14.75 -13.70 12.02
C GLN A 162 -14.22 -14.99 11.37
N ALA A 163 -14.53 -15.22 10.09
CA ALA A 163 -14.03 -16.37 9.34
C ALA A 163 -12.51 -16.39 9.26
N VAL A 164 -11.87 -15.23 8.99
CA VAL A 164 -10.40 -15.11 8.94
C VAL A 164 -9.77 -15.40 10.30
N GLU A 165 -10.37 -14.96 11.39
CA GLU A 165 -9.88 -15.24 12.74
C GLU A 165 -10.03 -16.73 13.12
N PHE A 166 -11.11 -17.38 12.66
CA PHE A 166 -11.38 -18.78 12.94
C PHE A 166 -10.54 -19.73 12.10
N VAL A 167 -10.42 -19.46 10.79
CA VAL A 167 -9.74 -20.35 9.83
C VAL A 167 -8.22 -20.14 9.87
N GLY A 168 -7.77 -18.87 10.02
CA GLY A 168 -6.35 -18.51 9.97
C GLY A 168 -5.81 -18.42 8.55
N MET A 169 -4.46 -18.33 8.45
CA MET A 169 -3.75 -18.26 7.17
C MET A 169 -3.15 -19.64 6.84
N PRO A 170 -3.03 -20.00 5.56
CA PRO A 170 -3.29 -19.19 4.35
C PRO A 170 -4.76 -19.14 3.90
N GLU A 171 -5.63 -20.03 4.34
CA GLU A 171 -7.01 -20.20 3.86
C GLU A 171 -7.89 -18.97 4.12
N GLY A 172 -7.55 -18.13 5.08
CA GLY A 172 -8.22 -16.84 5.33
C GLY A 172 -8.19 -15.88 4.13
N CYS A 173 -7.42 -16.15 3.07
CA CYS A 173 -7.52 -15.39 1.81
C CYS A 173 -8.87 -15.61 1.10
N ILE A 174 -9.49 -16.78 1.25
CA ILE A 174 -10.74 -17.16 0.56
C ILE A 174 -11.91 -16.23 0.94
N PRO A 175 -12.31 -16.12 2.23
CA PRO A 175 -13.40 -15.24 2.62
C PRO A 175 -13.12 -13.76 2.33
N ARG A 176 -11.84 -13.35 2.30
CA ARG A 176 -11.46 -11.97 1.92
C ARG A 176 -11.64 -11.71 0.44
N ALA A 177 -11.23 -12.65 -0.43
CA ALA A 177 -11.44 -12.53 -1.87
C ALA A 177 -12.92 -12.45 -2.21
N GLU A 178 -13.75 -13.33 -1.62
CA GLU A 178 -15.22 -13.28 -1.76
C GLU A 178 -15.76 -11.91 -1.35
N THR A 179 -15.37 -11.41 -0.19
CA THR A 179 -15.83 -10.11 0.34
C THR A 179 -15.38 -8.96 -0.58
N VAL A 180 -14.14 -8.94 -1.07
CA VAL A 180 -13.64 -7.91 -1.99
C VAL A 180 -14.44 -7.90 -3.28
N VAL A 181 -14.72 -9.06 -3.88
CA VAL A 181 -15.54 -9.17 -5.10
C VAL A 181 -16.95 -8.63 -4.84
N TYR A 182 -17.58 -9.06 -3.74
CA TYR A 182 -18.90 -8.59 -3.35
C TYR A 182 -18.93 -7.06 -3.20
N LEU A 183 -18.03 -6.49 -2.42
CA LEU A 183 -17.96 -5.05 -2.19
C LEU A 183 -17.68 -4.25 -3.47
N ALA A 184 -16.87 -4.77 -4.39
CA ALA A 184 -16.59 -4.12 -5.67
C ALA A 184 -17.82 -4.06 -6.59
N LEU A 185 -18.69 -5.06 -6.52
CA LEU A 185 -19.90 -5.17 -7.35
C LEU A 185 -21.15 -4.57 -6.70
N ALA A 186 -21.14 -4.30 -5.40
CA ALA A 186 -22.28 -3.80 -4.67
C ALA A 186 -22.68 -2.36 -5.08
N PRO A 187 -23.98 -2.02 -5.07
CA PRO A 187 -24.43 -0.65 -5.26
C PRO A 187 -23.95 0.25 -4.12
N ARG A 188 -23.68 1.52 -4.43
CA ARG A 188 -23.04 2.47 -3.51
C ARG A 188 -24.01 3.50 -2.98
N ASN A 189 -23.92 3.79 -1.66
CA ASN A 189 -24.69 4.85 -1.02
C ASN A 189 -23.98 5.32 0.25
N ASN A 190 -23.32 6.46 0.19
CA ASN A 190 -22.64 7.08 1.34
C ASN A 190 -23.51 8.06 2.12
N ALA A 191 -24.83 8.10 1.87
CA ALA A 191 -25.74 9.11 2.42
C ALA A 191 -25.74 9.14 3.96
N SER A 192 -25.63 7.98 4.61
CA SER A 192 -25.56 7.89 6.08
C SER A 192 -24.34 8.60 6.65
N TYR A 193 -23.17 8.38 6.05
CA TYR A 193 -21.93 9.03 6.48
C TYR A 193 -21.94 10.53 6.17
N ALA A 194 -22.43 10.91 4.99
CA ALA A 194 -22.60 12.33 4.63
C ALA A 194 -23.56 13.06 5.58
N ALA A 195 -24.68 12.44 5.96
CA ALA A 195 -25.61 12.98 6.93
C ALA A 195 -24.97 13.18 8.31
N TYR A 196 -24.20 12.20 8.77
CA TYR A 196 -23.46 12.31 10.03
C TYR A 196 -22.45 13.47 10.01
N LEU A 197 -21.66 13.62 8.93
CA LEU A 197 -20.72 14.72 8.78
C LEU A 197 -21.41 16.09 8.76
N ASN A 198 -22.61 16.18 8.17
CA ASN A 198 -23.38 17.41 8.17
C ASN A 198 -23.91 17.74 9.58
N ALA A 199 -24.38 16.73 10.33
CA ALA A 199 -24.81 16.91 11.70
C ALA A 199 -23.70 17.38 12.66
N GLN A 200 -22.44 16.98 12.38
CA GLN A 200 -21.27 17.45 13.16
C GLN A 200 -20.96 18.94 12.97
N LYS A 201 -21.45 19.56 11.89
CA LYS A 201 -21.21 20.97 11.55
C LYS A 201 -22.31 21.89 12.05
N ALA A 202 -23.45 21.32 12.47
CA ALA A 202 -24.60 22.06 13.02
C ALA A 202 -24.38 22.42 14.51
#